data_93316170468ca48b9a6d5e819e74dac7
#
_entry.id   93316170468ca48b9a6d5e819e74dac7
#
_cell.length_a   1.000
_cell.length_b   1.000
_cell.length_c   1.000
_cell.angle_alpha   90.00
_cell.angle_beta   90.00
_cell.angle_gamma   90.00
#
_symmetry.space_group_name_H-M   'P 1'
#
loop_
_entity.id
_entity.type
_entity.pdbx_description
1 polymer ?
#
loop_
_entity_poly.entity_id
_entity_poly.type
_entity_poly.pdbx_seq_one_letter_code
_entity_poly.pdbx_strand_id
1 'polypeptide(L)'
;MHRRDLLRFIAAATGCAFVGMEAALAAPPRRPPFTARDLVMLDEIAETILPRTDTPGAKDAAVGAFIARYSAACYAPAHLNSLKQGIGALDAAMRTRAGAGFLDASKAQRQALLTAIDQEARKHAADK
;
A
#
# COMPACT_ATOMS: atom_id res chain seq x y z
N MET A 1 18.80 47.65 6.78
CA MET A 1 18.16 46.55 7.56
C MET A 1 18.78 46.55 8.95
N HIS A 2 18.03 46.98 9.97
CA HIS A 2 18.55 47.04 11.32
C HIS A 2 18.54 45.67 12.01
N ARG A 3 19.53 45.38 12.86
CA ARG A 3 19.64 44.13 13.60
C ARG A 3 18.32 43.72 14.32
N ARG A 4 17.55 44.72 14.76
CA ARG A 4 16.24 44.51 15.40
C ARG A 4 15.18 43.97 14.43
N ASP A 5 15.22 44.34 13.17
CA ASP A 5 14.25 43.88 12.16
C ASP A 5 14.53 42.43 11.76
N LEU A 6 15.81 42.05 11.70
CA LEU A 6 16.23 40.68 11.46
C LEU A 6 15.78 39.74 12.60
N LEU A 7 15.91 40.18 13.85
CA LEU A 7 15.47 39.40 15.02
C LEU A 7 13.95 39.23 15.05
N ARG A 8 13.20 40.27 14.66
CA ARG A 8 11.72 40.17 14.53
C ARG A 8 11.30 39.23 13.41
N PHE A 9 12.05 39.24 12.29
CA PHE A 9 11.79 38.36 11.16
C PHE A 9 12.06 36.90 11.52
N ILE A 10 13.17 36.64 12.23
CA ILE A 10 13.51 35.30 12.74
C ILE A 10 12.47 34.82 13.76
N ALA A 11 12.03 35.67 14.69
CA ALA A 11 11.01 35.32 15.68
C ALA A 11 9.64 35.03 15.04
N ALA A 12 9.27 35.79 13.99
CA ALA A 12 8.04 35.53 13.24
C ALA A 12 8.12 34.22 12.42
N ALA A 13 9.26 33.95 11.79
CA ALA A 13 9.47 32.73 11.00
C ALA A 13 9.51 31.48 11.88
N THR A 14 10.15 31.54 13.05
CA THR A 14 10.15 30.44 14.02
C THR A 14 8.80 30.26 14.70
N GLY A 15 8.06 31.34 14.97
CA GLY A 15 6.71 31.27 15.53
C GLY A 15 5.74 30.57 14.59
N CYS A 16 5.77 30.86 13.29
CA CYS A 16 4.94 30.17 12.30
C CYS A 16 5.31 28.68 12.15
N ALA A 17 6.58 28.32 12.28
CA ALA A 17 7.01 26.91 12.26
C ALA A 17 6.51 26.14 13.49
N PHE A 18 6.49 26.76 14.66
CA PHE A 18 5.98 26.13 15.89
C PHE A 18 4.47 25.95 15.87
N VAL A 19 3.71 26.93 15.38
CA VAL A 19 2.23 26.83 15.27
C VAL A 19 1.85 25.75 14.26
N GLY A 20 2.59 25.60 13.17
CA GLY A 20 2.38 24.53 12.19
C GLY A 20 2.69 23.13 12.75
N MET A 21 3.67 23.03 13.64
CA MET A 21 4.05 21.75 14.27
C MET A 21 3.03 21.32 15.34
N GLU A 22 2.48 22.24 16.12
CA GLU A 22 1.40 21.92 17.07
C GLU A 22 0.12 21.46 16.34
N ALA A 23 -0.24 22.11 15.24
CA ALA A 23 -1.38 21.68 14.43
C ALA A 23 -1.16 20.30 13.78
N ALA A 24 0.07 19.99 13.39
CA ALA A 24 0.43 18.66 12.87
C ALA A 24 0.43 17.58 13.96
N LEU A 25 0.80 17.91 15.18
CA LEU A 25 0.76 17.00 16.34
C LEU A 25 -0.65 16.84 16.92
N ALA A 26 -1.51 17.84 16.78
CA ALA A 26 -2.89 17.83 17.22
C ALA A 26 -3.85 17.20 16.18
N ALA A 27 -3.37 16.94 14.96
CA ALA A 27 -4.17 16.24 13.95
C ALA A 27 -4.47 14.82 14.45
N PRO A 28 -5.75 14.40 14.46
CA PRO A 28 -6.08 13.04 14.85
C PRO A 28 -5.28 12.07 13.98
N PRO A 29 -4.77 10.95 14.56
CA PRO A 29 -4.02 9.98 13.81
C PRO A 29 -4.87 9.54 12.61
N ARG A 30 -4.39 9.81 11.41
CA ARG A 30 -5.05 9.33 10.20
C ARG A 30 -5.11 7.81 10.31
N ARG A 31 -6.32 7.26 10.27
CA ARG A 31 -6.47 5.81 10.22
C ARG A 31 -5.61 5.29 9.08
N PRO A 32 -4.80 4.25 9.34
CA PRO A 32 -4.00 3.68 8.27
C PRO A 32 -4.94 3.26 7.14
N PRO A 33 -4.62 3.56 5.88
CA PRO A 33 -5.51 3.27 4.76
C PRO A 33 -5.73 1.78 4.54
N PHE A 34 -4.85 0.93 5.09
CA PHE A 34 -4.93 -0.51 5.02
C PHE A 34 -5.24 -1.11 6.39
N THR A 35 -6.11 -2.12 6.40
CA THR A 35 -6.39 -2.92 7.58
C THR A 35 -5.29 -3.96 7.80
N ALA A 36 -5.26 -4.59 8.99
CA ALA A 36 -4.35 -5.70 9.24
C ALA A 36 -4.56 -6.86 8.25
N ARG A 37 -5.81 -7.12 7.85
CA ARG A 37 -6.14 -8.12 6.82
C ARG A 37 -5.57 -7.74 5.46
N ASP A 38 -5.65 -6.48 5.07
CA ASP A 38 -5.07 -6.02 3.80
C ASP A 38 -3.56 -6.22 3.77
N LEU A 39 -2.85 -5.99 4.89
CA LEU A 39 -1.42 -6.24 5.00
C LEU A 39 -1.09 -7.71 4.81
N VAL A 40 -1.83 -8.62 5.45
CA VAL A 40 -1.66 -10.06 5.29
C VAL A 40 -1.96 -10.48 3.84
N MET A 41 -2.98 -9.90 3.21
CA MET A 41 -3.29 -10.14 1.79
C MET A 41 -2.13 -9.70 0.88
N LEU A 42 -1.59 -8.51 1.08
CA LEU A 42 -0.45 -8.00 0.32
C LEU A 42 0.79 -8.90 0.48
N ASP A 43 1.06 -9.39 1.69
CA ASP A 43 2.16 -10.31 1.95
C ASP A 43 1.97 -11.64 1.20
N GLU A 44 0.77 -12.21 1.23
CA GLU A 44 0.50 -13.48 0.53
C GLU A 44 0.49 -13.33 -0.99
N ILE A 45 -0.01 -12.20 -1.51
CA ILE A 45 0.05 -11.91 -2.94
C ILE A 45 1.52 -11.79 -3.38
N ALA A 46 2.31 -11.00 -2.66
CA ALA A 46 3.73 -10.80 -2.95
C ALA A 46 4.52 -12.12 -2.89
N GLU A 47 4.28 -12.94 -1.86
CA GLU A 47 4.92 -14.25 -1.71
C GLU A 47 4.51 -15.24 -2.80
N THR A 48 3.29 -15.14 -3.32
CA THR A 48 2.83 -15.96 -4.44
C THR A 48 3.57 -15.59 -5.74
N ILE A 49 3.89 -14.30 -5.93
CA ILE A 49 4.63 -13.80 -7.10
C ILE A 49 6.12 -14.10 -6.98
N LEU A 50 6.68 -13.86 -5.80
CA LEU A 50 8.12 -14.09 -5.51
C LEU A 50 8.24 -14.99 -4.28
N PRO A 51 8.09 -16.29 -4.45
CA PRO A 51 8.12 -17.23 -3.34
C PRO A 51 9.53 -17.45 -2.80
N ARG A 52 9.59 -17.83 -1.53
CA ARG A 52 10.83 -18.32 -0.93
C ARG A 52 11.28 -19.61 -1.63
N THR A 53 12.54 -19.62 -2.03
CA THR A 53 13.26 -20.77 -2.58
C THR A 53 14.56 -20.96 -1.78
N ASP A 54 15.69 -21.11 -2.44
CA ASP A 54 17.03 -21.04 -1.82
C ASP A 54 17.38 -19.62 -1.36
N THR A 55 16.65 -18.63 -1.87
CA THR A 55 16.72 -17.21 -1.48
C THR A 55 15.47 -16.79 -0.72
N PRO A 56 15.57 -15.73 0.11
CA PRO A 56 14.40 -15.16 0.80
C PRO A 56 13.30 -14.75 -0.17
N GLY A 57 12.04 -15.01 0.20
CA GLY A 57 10.86 -14.58 -0.55
C GLY A 57 10.41 -13.16 -0.23
N ALA A 58 9.30 -12.75 -0.84
CA ALA A 58 8.75 -11.40 -0.64
C ALA A 58 8.31 -11.13 0.81
N LYS A 59 7.83 -12.14 1.53
CA LYS A 59 7.49 -12.02 2.96
C LYS A 59 8.71 -11.72 3.82
N ASP A 60 9.83 -12.39 3.56
CA ASP A 60 11.08 -12.17 4.28
C ASP A 60 11.61 -10.74 4.10
N ALA A 61 11.33 -10.14 2.95
CA ALA A 61 11.66 -8.75 2.63
C ALA A 61 10.60 -7.73 3.07
N ALA A 62 9.54 -8.15 3.76
CA ALA A 62 8.42 -7.31 4.19
C ALA A 62 7.79 -6.48 3.06
N VAL A 63 7.65 -7.06 1.88
CA VAL A 63 7.17 -6.37 0.67
C VAL A 63 5.74 -5.86 0.84
N GLY A 64 4.85 -6.60 1.50
CA GLY A 64 3.48 -6.16 1.77
C GLY A 64 3.43 -4.88 2.60
N ALA A 65 4.23 -4.79 3.65
CA ALA A 65 4.34 -3.59 4.48
C ALA A 65 4.96 -2.41 3.70
N PHE A 66 5.91 -2.68 2.81
CA PHE A 66 6.48 -1.67 1.92
C PHE A 66 5.40 -1.11 0.96
N ILE A 67 4.65 -1.99 0.27
CA ILE A 67 3.58 -1.58 -0.64
C ILE A 67 2.55 -0.71 0.08
N ALA A 68 2.10 -1.12 1.27
CA ALA A 68 1.13 -0.37 2.04
C ALA A 68 1.63 1.03 2.43
N ARG A 69 2.88 1.16 2.90
CA ARG A 69 3.48 2.45 3.25
C ARG A 69 3.71 3.34 2.04
N TYR A 70 4.28 2.77 0.99
CA TYR A 70 4.60 3.51 -0.24
C TYR A 70 3.33 4.04 -0.92
N SER A 71 2.32 3.20 -1.09
CA SER A 71 1.06 3.61 -1.71
C SER A 71 0.31 4.64 -0.86
N ALA A 72 0.32 4.51 0.46
CA ALA A 72 -0.27 5.49 1.37
C ALA A 72 0.41 6.87 1.31
N ALA A 73 1.72 6.90 1.08
CA ALA A 73 2.51 8.14 1.02
C ALA A 73 2.52 8.78 -0.37
N CYS A 74 2.51 7.97 -1.44
CA CYS A 74 2.82 8.43 -2.79
C CYS A 74 1.63 8.40 -3.75
N TYR A 75 0.61 7.59 -3.48
CA TYR A 75 -0.53 7.47 -4.40
C TYR A 75 -1.57 8.56 -4.16
N ALA A 76 -2.16 9.06 -5.26
CA ALA A 76 -3.38 9.85 -5.18
C ALA A 76 -4.52 9.00 -4.58
N PRO A 77 -5.50 9.62 -3.89
CA PRO A 77 -6.60 8.90 -3.24
C PRO A 77 -7.34 7.93 -4.15
N ALA A 78 -7.53 8.28 -5.42
CA ALA A 78 -8.17 7.42 -6.41
C ALA A 78 -7.38 6.13 -6.65
N HIS A 79 -6.06 6.22 -6.82
CA HIS A 79 -5.18 5.06 -7.03
C HIS A 79 -5.10 4.18 -5.78
N LEU A 80 -5.07 4.80 -4.59
CA LEU A 80 -5.10 4.07 -3.33
C LEU A 80 -6.41 3.27 -3.17
N ASN A 81 -7.54 3.87 -3.51
CA ASN A 81 -8.83 3.19 -3.50
C ASN A 81 -8.88 2.04 -4.51
N SER A 82 -8.32 2.24 -5.71
CA SER A 82 -8.23 1.18 -6.73
C SER A 82 -7.41 -0.01 -6.23
N LEU A 83 -6.28 0.23 -5.56
CA LEU A 83 -5.48 -0.84 -4.96
C LEU A 83 -6.27 -1.61 -3.90
N LYS A 84 -6.97 -0.92 -3.01
CA LYS A 84 -7.82 -1.56 -1.98
C LYS A 84 -8.96 -2.38 -2.59
N GLN A 85 -9.63 -1.84 -3.60
CA GLN A 85 -10.66 -2.56 -4.34
C GLN A 85 -10.10 -3.80 -5.04
N GLY A 86 -8.89 -3.69 -5.61
CA GLY A 86 -8.19 -4.82 -6.23
C GLY A 86 -7.91 -5.96 -5.27
N ILE A 87 -7.49 -5.66 -4.03
CA ILE A 87 -7.29 -6.67 -2.97
C ILE A 87 -8.62 -7.40 -2.67
N GLY A 88 -9.72 -6.66 -2.53
CA GLY A 88 -11.04 -7.25 -2.30
C GLY A 88 -11.56 -8.07 -3.49
N ALA A 89 -11.35 -7.60 -4.70
CA ALA A 89 -11.74 -8.28 -5.93
C ALA A 89 -10.98 -9.60 -6.11
N LEU A 90 -9.70 -9.64 -5.72
CA LEU A 90 -8.88 -10.85 -5.75
C LEU A 90 -9.40 -11.91 -4.78
N ASP A 91 -9.77 -11.52 -3.56
CA ASP A 91 -10.37 -12.42 -2.57
C ASP A 91 -11.72 -12.98 -3.06
N ALA A 92 -12.55 -12.13 -3.65
CA ALA A 92 -13.83 -12.53 -4.24
C ALA A 92 -13.65 -13.49 -5.44
N ALA A 93 -12.70 -13.22 -6.31
CA ALA A 93 -12.38 -14.09 -7.45
C ALA A 93 -11.90 -15.47 -6.99
N MET A 94 -11.11 -15.54 -5.92
CA MET A 94 -10.69 -16.81 -5.35
C MET A 94 -11.86 -17.60 -4.77
N ARG A 95 -12.77 -16.94 -4.05
CA ARG A 95 -14.01 -17.57 -3.53
C ARG A 95 -14.86 -18.19 -4.62
N THR A 96 -15.00 -17.49 -5.74
CA THR A 96 -15.73 -17.98 -6.90
C THR A 96 -15.06 -19.21 -7.53
N ARG A 97 -13.73 -19.24 -7.61
CA ARG A 97 -12.97 -20.32 -8.23
C ARG A 97 -12.76 -21.55 -7.35
N ALA A 98 -12.47 -21.32 -6.07
CA ALA A 98 -12.01 -22.36 -5.15
C ALA A 98 -12.94 -22.59 -3.96
N GLY A 99 -14.01 -21.79 -3.81
CA GLY A 99 -14.92 -21.85 -2.66
C GLY A 99 -14.35 -21.31 -1.36
N ALA A 100 -13.08 -20.83 -1.36
CA ALA A 100 -12.40 -20.29 -0.20
C ALA A 100 -11.75 -18.94 -0.54
N GLY A 101 -11.52 -18.08 0.47
CA GLY A 101 -10.83 -16.83 0.29
C GLY A 101 -9.36 -17.02 -0.09
N PHE A 102 -8.72 -15.94 -0.57
CA PHE A 102 -7.34 -16.01 -1.03
C PHE A 102 -6.37 -16.50 0.04
N LEU A 103 -6.56 -16.11 1.29
CA LEU A 103 -5.70 -16.50 2.40
C LEU A 103 -5.86 -18.01 2.77
N ASP A 104 -7.04 -18.56 2.53
CA ASP A 104 -7.36 -19.96 2.86
C ASP A 104 -7.08 -20.91 1.68
N ALA A 105 -6.84 -20.37 0.49
CA ALA A 105 -6.54 -21.13 -0.70
C ALA A 105 -5.12 -21.74 -0.66
N SER A 106 -4.91 -22.85 -1.37
CA SER A 106 -3.59 -23.45 -1.52
C SER A 106 -2.65 -22.56 -2.35
N LYS A 107 -1.33 -22.78 -2.21
CA LYS A 107 -0.33 -22.08 -3.03
C LYS A 107 -0.58 -22.25 -4.53
N ALA A 108 -0.92 -23.45 -4.97
CA ALA A 108 -1.22 -23.74 -6.36
C ALA A 108 -2.45 -22.98 -6.87
N GLN A 109 -3.51 -22.87 -6.07
CA GLN A 109 -4.72 -22.11 -6.39
C GLN A 109 -4.43 -20.61 -6.49
N ARG A 110 -3.65 -20.04 -5.56
CA ARG A 110 -3.22 -18.64 -5.59
C ARG A 110 -2.41 -18.34 -6.85
N GLN A 111 -1.44 -19.19 -7.15
CA GLN A 111 -0.61 -19.04 -8.34
C GLN A 111 -1.43 -19.13 -9.63
N ALA A 112 -2.34 -20.09 -9.73
CA ALA A 112 -3.21 -20.25 -10.88
C ALA A 112 -4.11 -19.03 -11.11
N LEU A 113 -4.67 -18.45 -10.03
CA LEU A 113 -5.49 -17.24 -10.12
C LEU A 113 -4.68 -16.04 -10.60
N LEU A 114 -3.51 -15.78 -9.99
CA LEU A 114 -2.66 -14.64 -10.36
C LEU A 114 -2.15 -14.77 -11.81
N THR A 115 -1.77 -15.98 -12.21
CA THR A 115 -1.36 -16.25 -13.61
C THR A 115 -2.49 -15.97 -14.60
N ALA A 116 -3.72 -16.36 -14.28
CA ALA A 116 -4.87 -16.10 -15.14
C ALA A 116 -5.16 -14.60 -15.27
N ILE A 117 -5.08 -13.85 -14.17
CA ILE A 117 -5.28 -12.39 -14.18
C ILE A 117 -4.18 -11.70 -15.00
N ASP A 118 -2.92 -12.10 -14.83
CA ASP A 118 -1.80 -11.54 -15.61
C ASP A 118 -1.97 -11.79 -17.11
N GLN A 119 -2.38 -13.01 -17.50
CA GLN A 119 -2.65 -13.34 -18.91
C GLN A 119 -3.79 -12.51 -19.48
N GLU A 120 -4.84 -12.28 -18.72
CA GLU A 120 -5.97 -11.44 -19.16
C GLU A 120 -5.54 -9.98 -19.31
N ALA A 121 -4.78 -9.44 -18.35
CA ALA A 121 -4.24 -8.09 -18.43
C ALA A 121 -3.33 -7.89 -19.66
N ARG A 122 -2.48 -8.87 -19.97
CA ARG A 122 -1.63 -8.84 -21.18
C ARG A 122 -2.43 -8.83 -22.47
N LYS A 123 -3.53 -9.59 -22.56
CA LYS A 123 -4.42 -9.55 -23.72
C LYS A 123 -5.03 -8.18 -23.93
N HIS A 124 -5.58 -7.57 -22.87
CA HIS A 124 -6.12 -6.21 -22.93
C HIS A 124 -5.08 -5.14 -23.28
N ALA A 125 -3.83 -5.33 -22.91
CA ALA A 125 -2.75 -4.41 -23.27
C ALA A 125 -2.33 -4.53 -24.75
N ALA A 126 -2.45 -5.73 -25.34
CA ALA A 126 -2.13 -5.98 -26.74
C ALA A 126 -3.21 -5.49 -27.71
N ASP A 127 -4.45 -5.32 -27.25
CA ASP A 127 -5.60 -4.90 -28.06
C ASP A 127 -5.74 -3.35 -28.16
N LYS A 128 -4.78 -2.57 -27.61
CA LYS A 128 -4.74 -1.10 -27.65
C LYS A 128 -3.67 -0.57 -28.60
#